data_5642e4b819d10667e0674daeb654f8c9
#
_entry.id   5642e4b819d10667e0674daeb654f8c9
#
_cell.length_a   1.000
_cell.length_b   1.000
_cell.length_c   1.000
_cell.angle_alpha   90.00
_cell.angle_beta   90.00
_cell.angle_gamma   90.00
#
_symmetry.space_group_name_H-M   'P 1'
#
loop_
_entity.id
_entity.type
_entity.pdbx_description
1 polymer ?
#
loop_
_entity_poly.entity_id
_entity_poly.type
_entity_poly.pdbx_seq_one_letter_code
_entity_poly.pdbx_strand_id
1 'polypeptide(L)'
;MRHPILFSLCAAGIIVLAACEKSDNEEVDRKFQDVNVVDESNLNDVMLTVADPNESVAYFQRSTAEKPDRIDLQRGLAQSLIRAGRNTEGVAAWKKVAAHKDVTDADRVDLADAHIRNNEWDSAEKTLNTVPPTYETFKRYRLEAMVADSNKNWKKADSFYETAVGLTTQPANVMNNWGYSKLSRGDFADAERLFSDAIRQDGSLFTAKNNLVLARGAQGNYALPVMPVSQTERAQLLYTLGLSAIKKGDVTTGKGLLRDAIDTHPQHFEAAVRSLSALEGNVTN
;
A
#
# COMPACT_ATOMS: atom_id res chain seq x y z
N MET A 1 -55.27 -4.16 79.96
CA MET A 1 -55.73 -3.71 78.63
C MET A 1 -54.80 -2.68 78.11
N ARG A 2 -54.23 -2.97 76.91
CA ARG A 2 -53.63 -2.02 75.99
C ARG A 2 -52.20 -1.47 76.28
N HIS A 3 -51.27 -2.03 75.53
CA HIS A 3 -49.89 -1.52 75.35
C HIS A 3 -49.83 -0.07 74.89
N PRO A 4 -48.70 0.58 75.18
CA PRO A 4 -47.84 0.95 74.08
C PRO A 4 -46.37 0.84 74.47
N ILE A 5 -45.66 -0.06 73.83
CA ILE A 5 -44.14 0.04 73.76
C ILE A 5 -43.86 -0.32 72.32
N LEU A 6 -43.50 0.67 71.50
CA LEU A 6 -42.78 0.52 70.23
C LEU A 6 -42.62 1.89 69.56
N PHE A 7 -41.69 2.70 70.06
CA PHE A 7 -41.13 3.85 69.32
C PHE A 7 -39.87 4.31 70.03
N SER A 8 -38.78 3.59 69.88
CA SER A 8 -37.48 4.17 70.17
C SER A 8 -36.35 3.21 69.80
N LEU A 9 -36.15 2.93 68.52
CA LEU A 9 -34.95 2.22 68.03
C LEU A 9 -34.81 2.38 66.50
N CYS A 10 -34.75 3.62 66.02
CA CYS A 10 -34.46 3.92 64.63
C CYS A 10 -33.74 5.27 64.45
N ALA A 11 -32.78 5.59 65.34
CA ALA A 11 -32.01 6.84 65.21
C ALA A 11 -30.48 6.67 65.39
N ALA A 12 -29.94 5.45 65.21
CA ALA A 12 -28.50 5.23 65.38
C ALA A 12 -27.85 4.47 64.22
N GLY A 13 -28.44 4.48 63.00
CA GLY A 13 -28.00 3.70 61.86
C GLY A 13 -27.63 4.52 60.58
N ILE A 14 -27.39 5.84 60.63
CA ILE A 14 -27.20 6.65 59.42
C ILE A 14 -25.85 7.42 59.39
N ILE A 15 -24.84 7.01 60.11
CA ILE A 15 -23.54 7.73 60.10
C ILE A 15 -22.35 6.85 59.66
N VAL A 16 -22.52 5.71 59.01
CA VAL A 16 -21.39 4.90 58.53
C VAL A 16 -21.37 4.66 57.01
N LEU A 17 -22.18 5.32 56.23
CA LEU A 17 -22.23 5.16 54.76
C LEU A 17 -21.63 6.33 53.95
N ALA A 18 -20.98 7.29 54.60
CA ALA A 18 -20.41 8.44 53.89
C ALA A 18 -18.85 8.46 53.78
N ALA A 19 -18.18 7.31 54.08
CA ALA A 19 -16.71 7.30 54.09
C ALA A 19 -16.09 6.31 53.04
N CYS A 20 -16.88 5.68 52.17
CA CYS A 20 -16.35 4.73 51.16
C CYS A 20 -16.55 5.19 49.70
N GLU A 21 -16.98 6.42 49.46
CA GLU A 21 -17.36 6.83 48.09
C GLU A 21 -16.28 7.68 47.38
N LYS A 22 -15.10 7.91 47.99
CA LYS A 22 -14.05 8.75 47.39
C LYS A 22 -12.79 8.01 46.93
N SER A 23 -12.60 6.73 47.27
CA SER A 23 -11.41 5.97 46.83
C SER A 23 -11.67 5.07 45.63
N ASP A 24 -12.93 4.64 45.43
CA ASP A 24 -13.26 3.72 44.32
C ASP A 24 -13.43 4.44 42.97
N ASN A 25 -13.84 5.71 42.97
CA ASN A 25 -14.00 6.46 41.71
C ASN A 25 -12.67 6.82 41.07
N GLU A 26 -11.62 7.13 41.83
CA GLU A 26 -10.30 7.44 41.25
C GLU A 26 -9.58 6.17 40.72
N GLU A 27 -9.80 5.02 41.32
CA GLU A 27 -9.21 3.76 40.86
C GLU A 27 -9.99 3.17 39.68
N VAL A 28 -11.31 3.35 39.65
CA VAL A 28 -12.18 3.02 38.52
C VAL A 28 -11.92 3.96 37.33
N ASP A 29 -11.80 5.27 37.56
CA ASP A 29 -11.46 6.24 36.50
C ASP A 29 -10.05 5.99 35.93
N ARG A 30 -9.07 5.59 36.72
CA ARG A 30 -7.74 5.16 36.19
C ARG A 30 -7.84 3.88 35.37
N LYS A 31 -8.59 2.87 35.82
CA LYS A 31 -8.82 1.64 35.05
C LYS A 31 -9.58 1.89 33.75
N PHE A 32 -10.55 2.81 33.76
CA PHE A 32 -11.24 3.20 32.53
C PHE A 32 -10.35 4.05 31.60
N GLN A 33 -9.44 4.86 32.12
CA GLN A 33 -8.46 5.58 31.29
C GLN A 33 -7.44 4.62 30.66
N ASP A 34 -6.97 3.58 31.38
CA ASP A 34 -6.08 2.54 30.85
C ASP A 34 -6.79 1.64 29.82
N VAL A 35 -8.08 1.31 30.03
CA VAL A 35 -8.90 0.56 29.06
C VAL A 35 -9.17 1.40 27.80
N ASN A 36 -9.38 2.70 27.93
CA ASN A 36 -9.57 3.61 26.79
C ASN A 36 -8.32 3.72 25.91
N VAL A 37 -7.13 3.66 26.47
CA VAL A 37 -5.88 3.73 25.69
C VAL A 37 -5.67 2.44 24.87
N VAL A 38 -5.96 1.27 25.44
CA VAL A 38 -5.87 -0.02 24.73
C VAL A 38 -6.93 -0.12 23.64
N ASP A 39 -8.17 0.28 23.92
CA ASP A 39 -9.26 0.27 22.92
C ASP A 39 -9.00 1.27 21.79
N GLU A 40 -8.46 2.46 22.09
CA GLU A 40 -8.10 3.47 21.10
C GLU A 40 -6.94 2.97 20.21
N SER A 41 -5.94 2.32 20.78
CA SER A 41 -4.81 1.73 20.05
C SER A 41 -5.27 0.62 19.11
N ASN A 42 -6.11 -0.29 19.57
CA ASN A 42 -6.68 -1.35 18.76
C ASN A 42 -7.57 -0.80 17.64
N LEU A 43 -8.35 0.25 17.92
CA LEU A 43 -9.17 0.91 16.90
C LEU A 43 -8.32 1.60 15.83
N ASN A 44 -7.21 2.25 16.22
CA ASN A 44 -6.27 2.84 15.27
C ASN A 44 -5.70 1.78 14.31
N ASP A 45 -5.30 0.62 14.82
CA ASP A 45 -4.77 -0.49 14.01
C ASP A 45 -5.84 -1.05 13.06
N VAL A 46 -7.08 -1.22 13.51
CA VAL A 46 -8.20 -1.64 12.67
C VAL A 46 -8.46 -0.61 11.56
N MET A 47 -8.48 0.67 11.90
CA MET A 47 -8.65 1.75 10.92
C MET A 47 -7.52 1.77 9.89
N LEU A 48 -6.28 1.50 10.28
CA LEU A 48 -5.13 1.47 9.38
C LEU A 48 -5.05 0.23 8.50
N THR A 49 -5.59 -0.91 8.94
CA THR A 49 -5.37 -2.19 8.27
C THR A 49 -6.59 -2.75 7.56
N VAL A 50 -7.78 -2.63 8.15
CA VAL A 50 -9.00 -3.33 7.72
C VAL A 50 -10.09 -2.38 7.21
N ALA A 51 -10.26 -1.20 7.82
CA ALA A 51 -11.33 -0.26 7.48
C ALA A 51 -11.22 0.30 6.06
N ASP A 52 -12.37 0.73 5.50
CA ASP A 52 -12.38 1.51 4.25
C ASP A 52 -11.46 2.73 4.37
N PRO A 53 -10.63 3.02 3.35
CA PRO A 53 -9.68 4.13 3.42
C PRO A 53 -10.32 5.49 3.71
N ASN A 54 -11.52 5.79 3.21
CA ASN A 54 -12.19 7.08 3.47
C ASN A 54 -12.78 7.14 4.87
N GLU A 55 -13.29 6.01 5.40
CA GLU A 55 -13.71 5.92 6.81
C GLU A 55 -12.52 6.14 7.75
N SER A 56 -11.38 5.53 7.42
CA SER A 56 -10.11 5.71 8.11
C SER A 56 -9.66 7.18 8.11
N VAL A 57 -9.73 7.86 6.97
CA VAL A 57 -9.45 9.31 6.87
C VAL A 57 -10.38 10.10 7.78
N ALA A 58 -11.69 9.86 7.73
CA ALA A 58 -12.66 10.59 8.55
C ALA A 58 -12.43 10.37 10.05
N TYR A 59 -12.07 9.15 10.46
CA TYR A 59 -11.70 8.83 11.83
C TYR A 59 -10.47 9.61 12.28
N PHE A 60 -9.35 9.52 11.56
CA PHE A 60 -8.12 10.20 11.96
C PHE A 60 -8.20 11.72 11.82
N GLN A 61 -9.04 12.27 10.94
CA GLN A 61 -9.29 13.71 10.89
C GLN A 61 -9.94 14.21 12.18
N ARG A 62 -10.94 13.51 12.71
CA ARG A 62 -11.57 13.84 14.01
C ARG A 62 -10.57 13.68 15.16
N SER A 63 -9.90 12.55 15.22
CA SER A 63 -8.94 12.25 16.29
C SER A 63 -7.78 13.25 16.36
N THR A 64 -7.26 13.69 15.22
CA THR A 64 -6.19 14.72 15.16
C THR A 64 -6.70 16.11 15.49
N ALA A 65 -7.98 16.42 15.25
CA ALA A 65 -8.60 17.69 15.67
C ALA A 65 -8.77 17.75 17.20
N GLU A 66 -9.11 16.62 17.83
CA GLU A 66 -9.27 16.51 19.29
C GLU A 66 -7.93 16.44 20.02
N LYS A 67 -6.93 15.78 19.43
CA LYS A 67 -5.61 15.53 20.04
C LYS A 67 -4.48 15.91 19.06
N PRO A 68 -4.27 17.22 18.78
CA PRO A 68 -3.38 17.66 17.69
C PRO A 68 -1.90 17.33 17.93
N ASP A 69 -1.46 17.16 19.17
CA ASP A 69 -0.08 16.88 19.53
C ASP A 69 0.28 15.38 19.49
N ARG A 70 -0.67 14.50 19.17
CA ARG A 70 -0.48 13.07 19.06
C ARG A 70 0.06 12.71 17.67
N ILE A 71 1.38 12.50 17.56
CA ILE A 71 2.06 12.16 16.29
C ILE A 71 1.56 10.84 15.68
N ASP A 72 1.19 9.85 16.49
CA ASP A 72 0.63 8.59 16.03
C ASP A 72 -0.69 8.77 15.27
N LEU A 73 -1.59 9.67 15.74
CA LEU A 73 -2.81 10.02 15.04
C LEU A 73 -2.52 10.80 13.74
N GLN A 74 -1.53 11.69 13.76
CA GLN A 74 -1.08 12.40 12.56
C GLN A 74 -0.51 11.43 11.51
N ARG A 75 0.28 10.42 11.94
CA ARG A 75 0.76 9.31 11.07
C ARG A 75 -0.41 8.53 10.50
N GLY A 76 -1.40 8.18 11.34
CA GLY A 76 -2.62 7.48 10.93
C GLY A 76 -3.39 8.25 9.85
N LEU A 77 -3.57 9.56 10.03
CA LEU A 77 -4.20 10.41 9.01
C LEU A 77 -3.42 10.41 7.70
N ALA A 78 -2.11 10.61 7.75
CA ALA A 78 -1.28 10.67 6.57
C ALA A 78 -1.28 9.34 5.79
N GLN A 79 -1.17 8.20 6.48
CA GLN A 79 -1.26 6.87 5.89
C GLN A 79 -2.63 6.60 5.26
N SER A 80 -3.72 6.98 5.95
CA SER A 80 -5.09 6.80 5.46
C SER A 80 -5.36 7.61 4.20
N LEU A 81 -4.87 8.85 4.13
CA LEU A 81 -4.96 9.69 2.94
C LEU A 81 -4.25 9.08 1.73
N ILE A 82 -3.04 8.52 1.94
CA ILE A 82 -2.32 7.79 0.88
C ILE A 82 -3.09 6.53 0.44
N ARG A 83 -3.64 5.75 1.38
CA ARG A 83 -4.46 4.57 1.07
C ARG A 83 -5.73 4.93 0.29
N ALA A 84 -6.32 6.10 0.58
CA ALA A 84 -7.50 6.62 -0.12
C ALA A 84 -7.16 7.25 -1.50
N GLY A 85 -5.88 7.23 -1.94
CA GLY A 85 -5.44 7.86 -3.18
C GLY A 85 -5.42 9.39 -3.16
N ARG A 86 -5.64 10.01 -1.99
CA ARG A 86 -5.62 11.47 -1.78
C ARG A 86 -4.18 11.95 -1.58
N ASN A 87 -3.33 11.73 -2.60
CA ASN A 87 -1.88 11.86 -2.48
C ASN A 87 -1.43 13.27 -2.09
N THR A 88 -2.00 14.32 -2.66
CA THR A 88 -1.64 15.72 -2.33
C THR A 88 -1.91 16.05 -0.85
N GLU A 89 -3.05 15.60 -0.34
CA GLU A 89 -3.39 15.78 1.07
C GLU A 89 -2.52 14.89 1.97
N GLY A 90 -2.20 13.68 1.53
CA GLY A 90 -1.26 12.77 2.18
C GLY A 90 0.12 13.39 2.34
N VAL A 91 0.67 14.02 1.28
CA VAL A 91 1.93 14.78 1.36
C VAL A 91 1.83 15.92 2.38
N ALA A 92 0.73 16.69 2.38
CA ALA A 92 0.55 17.78 3.35
C ALA A 92 0.48 17.26 4.79
N ALA A 93 -0.17 16.11 5.02
CA ALA A 93 -0.22 15.47 6.33
C ALA A 93 1.15 14.93 6.75
N TRP A 94 1.89 14.25 5.87
CA TRP A 94 3.24 13.78 6.15
C TRP A 94 4.24 14.93 6.42
N LYS A 95 4.09 16.08 5.77
CA LYS A 95 4.88 17.28 6.08
C LYS A 95 4.63 17.77 7.51
N LYS A 96 3.41 17.69 8.05
CA LYS A 96 3.11 17.98 9.45
C LYS A 96 3.80 17.00 10.39
N VAL A 97 3.74 15.70 10.09
CA VAL A 97 4.47 14.67 10.85
C VAL A 97 5.98 14.95 10.84
N ALA A 98 6.55 15.30 9.67
CA ALA A 98 7.98 15.60 9.55
C ALA A 98 8.42 16.87 10.31
N ALA A 99 7.49 17.77 10.62
CA ALA A 99 7.74 18.97 11.44
C ALA A 99 7.52 18.73 12.94
N HIS A 100 7.03 17.55 13.34
CA HIS A 100 6.76 17.24 14.75
C HIS A 100 8.06 16.99 15.52
N LYS A 101 8.09 17.34 16.83
CA LYS A 101 9.26 17.15 17.70
C LYS A 101 9.71 15.69 17.84
N ASP A 102 8.77 14.75 17.74
CA ASP A 102 8.99 13.30 17.89
C ASP A 102 9.08 12.59 16.52
N VAL A 103 9.46 13.32 15.45
CA VAL A 103 9.67 12.76 14.11
C VAL A 103 10.81 11.75 14.10
N THR A 104 10.62 10.66 13.37
CA THR A 104 11.61 9.60 13.18
C THR A 104 12.13 9.55 11.73
N ASP A 105 13.20 8.77 11.49
CA ASP A 105 13.69 8.52 10.14
C ASP A 105 12.70 7.70 9.29
N ALA A 106 11.89 6.84 9.95
CA ALA A 106 10.78 6.15 9.30
C ALA A 106 9.77 7.15 8.71
N ASP A 107 9.40 8.20 9.46
CA ASP A 107 8.47 9.23 8.99
C ASP A 107 9.00 10.01 7.79
N ARG A 108 10.31 10.26 7.75
CA ARG A 108 10.97 10.89 6.58
C ARG A 108 10.91 9.99 5.36
N VAL A 109 11.13 8.69 5.53
CA VAL A 109 10.98 7.70 4.46
C VAL A 109 9.54 7.61 3.98
N ASP A 110 8.55 7.69 4.89
CA ASP A 110 7.13 7.71 4.55
C ASP A 110 6.72 9.00 3.81
N LEU A 111 7.26 10.15 4.20
CA LEU A 111 7.09 11.41 3.47
C LEU A 111 7.67 11.31 2.05
N ALA A 112 8.83 10.67 1.88
CA ALA A 112 9.41 10.45 0.55
C ALA A 112 8.54 9.53 -0.32
N ASP A 113 7.97 8.46 0.24
CA ASP A 113 7.00 7.59 -0.46
C ASP A 113 5.75 8.40 -0.87
N ALA A 114 5.24 9.26 0.00
CA ALA A 114 4.11 10.15 -0.33
C ALA A 114 4.45 11.11 -1.48
N HIS A 115 5.64 11.70 -1.49
CA HIS A 115 6.11 12.54 -2.59
C HIS A 115 6.18 11.77 -3.91
N ILE A 116 6.73 10.54 -3.93
CA ILE A 116 6.78 9.69 -5.13
C ILE A 116 5.36 9.41 -5.64
N ARG A 117 4.41 9.04 -4.76
CA ARG A 117 3.01 8.80 -5.12
C ARG A 117 2.30 10.03 -5.67
N ASN A 118 2.74 11.22 -5.27
CA ASN A 118 2.25 12.51 -5.79
C ASN A 118 3.06 13.00 -7.00
N ASN A 119 3.95 12.16 -7.56
CA ASN A 119 4.83 12.48 -8.69
C ASN A 119 5.80 13.66 -8.44
N GLU A 120 6.17 13.89 -7.19
CA GLU A 120 7.08 14.95 -6.73
C GLU A 120 8.50 14.39 -6.51
N TRP A 121 9.17 13.93 -7.57
CA TRP A 121 10.44 13.19 -7.52
C TRP A 121 11.58 13.97 -6.86
N ASP A 122 11.71 15.27 -7.18
CA ASP A 122 12.74 16.15 -6.59
C ASP A 122 12.55 16.33 -5.08
N SER A 123 11.29 16.41 -4.63
CA SER A 123 10.97 16.50 -3.20
C SER A 123 11.25 15.19 -2.47
N ALA A 124 10.99 14.07 -3.11
CA ALA A 124 11.31 12.75 -2.60
C ALA A 124 12.83 12.58 -2.41
N GLU A 125 13.63 12.96 -3.43
CA GLU A 125 15.10 12.92 -3.35
C GLU A 125 15.64 13.78 -2.20
N LYS A 126 15.16 15.04 -2.10
CA LYS A 126 15.55 15.94 -1.03
C LYS A 126 15.21 15.37 0.35
N THR A 127 14.04 14.76 0.49
CA THR A 127 13.60 14.15 1.75
C THR A 127 14.46 12.94 2.11
N LEU A 128 14.72 12.01 1.16
CA LEU A 128 15.59 10.85 1.37
C LEU A 128 17.02 11.25 1.75
N ASN A 129 17.54 12.34 1.19
CA ASN A 129 18.86 12.88 1.53
C ASN A 129 18.96 13.40 2.98
N THR A 130 17.84 13.61 3.68
CA THR A 130 17.83 13.94 5.12
C THR A 130 17.89 12.72 6.03
N VAL A 131 17.67 11.52 5.49
CA VAL A 131 17.70 10.26 6.25
C VAL A 131 19.17 9.83 6.45
N PRO A 132 19.62 9.60 7.68
CA PRO A 132 21.00 9.25 7.94
C PRO A 132 21.39 7.92 7.28
N PRO A 133 22.64 7.75 6.80
CA PRO A 133 23.11 6.53 6.15
C PRO A 133 22.89 5.26 6.99
N THR A 134 22.93 5.40 8.30
CA THR A 134 22.77 4.30 9.27
C THR A 134 21.33 3.76 9.36
N TYR A 135 20.35 4.46 8.80
CA TYR A 135 18.97 3.99 8.74
C TYR A 135 18.77 3.08 7.53
N GLU A 136 19.25 1.84 7.63
CA GLU A 136 19.26 0.84 6.56
C GLU A 136 17.98 0.01 6.56
N THR A 137 17.00 0.37 5.72
CA THR A 137 15.76 -0.37 5.55
C THR A 137 15.46 -0.65 4.08
N PHE A 138 14.80 -1.79 3.81
CA PHE A 138 14.41 -2.15 2.44
C PHE A 138 13.52 -1.08 1.81
N LYS A 139 12.62 -0.45 2.58
CA LYS A 139 11.72 0.60 2.09
C LYS A 139 12.51 1.82 1.62
N ARG A 140 13.47 2.29 2.42
CA ARG A 140 14.34 3.40 2.06
C ARG A 140 15.07 3.11 0.75
N TYR A 141 15.81 2.00 0.67
CA TYR A 141 16.60 1.68 -0.52
C TYR A 141 15.73 1.45 -1.76
N ARG A 142 14.54 0.86 -1.60
CA ARG A 142 13.57 0.77 -2.69
C ARG A 142 13.15 2.14 -3.23
N LEU A 143 12.88 3.11 -2.36
CA LEU A 143 12.50 4.47 -2.76
C LEU A 143 13.68 5.22 -3.38
N GLU A 144 14.89 5.08 -2.83
CA GLU A 144 16.12 5.64 -3.42
C GLU A 144 16.39 5.08 -4.83
N ALA A 145 16.12 3.78 -5.04
CA ALA A 145 16.22 3.17 -6.35
C ALA A 145 15.20 3.78 -7.34
N MET A 146 13.96 3.96 -6.92
CA MET A 146 12.91 4.56 -7.76
C MET A 146 13.23 6.02 -8.11
N VAL A 147 13.77 6.80 -7.18
CA VAL A 147 14.24 8.17 -7.44
C VAL A 147 15.42 8.17 -8.40
N ALA A 148 16.39 7.27 -8.22
CA ALA A 148 17.51 7.14 -9.15
C ALA A 148 17.05 6.75 -10.57
N ASP A 149 16.02 5.90 -10.69
CA ASP A 149 15.39 5.57 -11.97
C ASP A 149 14.73 6.78 -12.63
N SER A 150 13.97 7.59 -11.86
CA SER A 150 13.34 8.80 -12.39
C SER A 150 14.36 9.77 -12.96
N ASN A 151 15.56 9.84 -12.34
CA ASN A 151 16.70 10.64 -12.76
C ASN A 151 17.57 9.96 -13.84
N LYS A 152 17.17 8.75 -14.32
CA LYS A 152 17.93 7.93 -15.28
C LYS A 152 19.34 7.57 -14.81
N ASN A 153 19.56 7.57 -13.50
CA ASN A 153 20.82 7.14 -12.90
C ASN A 153 20.79 5.62 -12.67
N TRP A 154 20.81 4.88 -13.78
CA TRP A 154 20.56 3.43 -13.82
C TRP A 154 21.51 2.61 -12.94
N LYS A 155 22.79 2.98 -12.90
CA LYS A 155 23.77 2.28 -12.09
C LYS A 155 23.49 2.42 -10.59
N LYS A 156 23.10 3.62 -10.17
CA LYS A 156 22.72 3.90 -8.78
C LYS A 156 21.40 3.19 -8.43
N ALA A 157 20.44 3.20 -9.35
CA ALA A 157 19.17 2.49 -9.19
C ALA A 157 19.40 0.98 -8.99
N ASP A 158 20.21 0.34 -9.85
CA ASP A 158 20.53 -1.08 -9.74
C ASP A 158 21.15 -1.43 -8.39
N SER A 159 22.14 -0.65 -7.92
CA SER A 159 22.79 -0.86 -6.62
C SER A 159 21.79 -0.75 -5.45
N PHE A 160 20.89 0.21 -5.50
CA PHE A 160 19.88 0.38 -4.46
C PHE A 160 18.82 -0.73 -4.48
N TYR A 161 18.38 -1.17 -5.66
CA TYR A 161 17.47 -2.32 -5.75
C TYR A 161 18.13 -3.59 -5.21
N GLU A 162 19.39 -3.86 -5.56
CA GLU A 162 20.14 -5.01 -5.04
C GLU A 162 20.20 -4.98 -3.51
N THR A 163 20.55 -3.82 -2.94
CA THR A 163 20.57 -3.63 -1.48
C THR A 163 19.18 -3.86 -0.88
N ALA A 164 18.14 -3.29 -1.47
CA ALA A 164 16.77 -3.44 -0.99
C ALA A 164 16.32 -4.93 -0.99
N VAL A 165 16.66 -5.69 -2.03
CA VAL A 165 16.39 -7.13 -2.10
C VAL A 165 17.07 -7.89 -0.95
N GLY A 166 18.32 -7.54 -0.62
CA GLY A 166 19.07 -8.15 0.48
C GLY A 166 18.52 -7.84 1.88
N LEU A 167 17.74 -6.77 2.04
CA LEU A 167 17.21 -6.30 3.32
C LEU A 167 15.79 -6.79 3.63
N THR A 168 15.20 -7.65 2.81
CA THR A 168 13.84 -8.15 3.04
C THR A 168 13.73 -9.65 2.82
N THR A 169 12.85 -10.29 3.59
CA THR A 169 12.46 -11.70 3.38
C THR A 169 11.32 -11.85 2.35
N GLN A 170 10.75 -10.74 1.88
CA GLN A 170 9.67 -10.69 0.89
C GLN A 170 10.06 -9.80 -0.30
N PRO A 171 11.04 -10.19 -1.11
CA PRO A 171 11.64 -9.34 -2.14
C PRO A 171 10.80 -9.21 -3.43
N ALA A 172 9.70 -9.95 -3.58
CA ALA A 172 8.93 -10.04 -4.83
C ALA A 172 8.58 -8.66 -5.42
N ASN A 173 8.04 -7.75 -4.61
CA ASN A 173 7.66 -6.41 -5.07
C ASN A 173 8.87 -5.55 -5.46
N VAL A 174 9.99 -5.68 -4.75
CA VAL A 174 11.23 -4.95 -5.07
C VAL A 174 11.83 -5.48 -6.37
N MET A 175 11.87 -6.81 -6.55
CA MET A 175 12.33 -7.44 -7.78
C MET A 175 11.45 -7.05 -8.97
N ASN A 176 10.11 -6.96 -8.78
CA ASN A 176 9.21 -6.47 -9.82
C ASN A 176 9.51 -5.01 -10.21
N ASN A 177 9.75 -4.14 -9.24
CA ASN A 177 10.11 -2.74 -9.52
C ASN A 177 11.45 -2.65 -10.25
N TRP A 178 12.45 -3.43 -9.84
CA TRP A 178 13.75 -3.49 -10.51
C TRP A 178 13.63 -4.04 -11.94
N GLY A 179 12.83 -5.11 -12.12
CA GLY A 179 12.51 -5.63 -13.45
C GLY A 179 11.84 -4.59 -14.34
N TYR A 180 10.94 -3.77 -13.78
CA TYR A 180 10.30 -2.68 -14.52
C TYR A 180 11.30 -1.56 -14.90
N SER A 181 12.24 -1.23 -14.01
CA SER A 181 13.38 -0.36 -14.34
C SER A 181 14.15 -0.90 -15.54
N LYS A 182 14.53 -2.19 -15.52
CA LYS A 182 15.21 -2.87 -16.64
C LYS A 182 14.38 -2.83 -17.92
N LEU A 183 13.10 -3.15 -17.83
CA LEU A 183 12.17 -3.12 -18.97
C LEU A 183 12.08 -1.73 -19.61
N SER A 184 11.99 -0.67 -18.80
CA SER A 184 11.82 0.71 -19.26
C SER A 184 13.02 1.24 -20.04
N ARG A 185 14.21 0.73 -19.76
CA ARG A 185 15.46 1.11 -20.45
C ARG A 185 15.89 0.12 -21.54
N GLY A 186 15.04 -0.88 -21.86
CA GLY A 186 15.25 -1.81 -22.96
C GLY A 186 16.13 -3.02 -22.60
N ASP A 187 16.45 -3.21 -21.32
CA ASP A 187 17.23 -4.35 -20.81
C ASP A 187 16.28 -5.54 -20.55
N PHE A 188 15.71 -6.06 -21.65
CA PHE A 188 14.58 -7.00 -21.59
C PHE A 188 14.97 -8.36 -21.00
N ALA A 189 16.18 -8.83 -21.22
CA ALA A 189 16.65 -10.13 -20.69
C ALA A 189 16.77 -10.10 -19.15
N ASP A 190 17.34 -9.06 -18.59
CA ASP A 190 17.42 -8.88 -17.15
C ASP A 190 16.02 -8.61 -16.54
N ALA A 191 15.16 -7.87 -17.26
CA ALA A 191 13.78 -7.67 -16.84
C ALA A 191 13.03 -9.01 -16.74
N GLU A 192 13.13 -9.88 -17.76
CA GLU A 192 12.51 -11.21 -17.77
C GLU A 192 13.00 -12.06 -16.59
N ARG A 193 14.29 -12.05 -16.30
CA ARG A 193 14.88 -12.76 -15.15
C ARG A 193 14.30 -12.24 -13.83
N LEU A 194 14.30 -10.93 -13.61
CA LEU A 194 13.81 -10.32 -12.37
C LEU A 194 12.31 -10.55 -12.14
N PHE A 195 11.48 -10.47 -13.18
CA PHE A 195 10.06 -10.80 -13.07
C PHE A 195 9.84 -12.28 -12.77
N SER A 196 10.63 -13.16 -13.38
CA SER A 196 10.58 -14.61 -13.08
C SER A 196 10.99 -14.88 -11.63
N ASP A 197 12.01 -14.18 -11.13
CA ASP A 197 12.43 -14.28 -9.73
C ASP A 197 11.34 -13.75 -8.78
N ALA A 198 10.69 -12.64 -9.10
CA ALA A 198 9.57 -12.11 -8.34
C ALA A 198 8.40 -13.10 -8.26
N ILE A 199 8.03 -13.74 -9.38
CA ILE A 199 6.97 -14.76 -9.43
C ILE A 199 7.34 -16.01 -8.62
N ARG A 200 8.62 -16.41 -8.57
CA ARG A 200 9.07 -17.53 -7.70
C ARG A 200 8.95 -17.18 -6.21
N GLN A 201 9.15 -15.92 -5.83
CA GLN A 201 8.99 -15.45 -4.45
C GLN A 201 7.50 -15.28 -4.07
N ASP A 202 6.69 -14.79 -4.99
CA ASP A 202 5.25 -14.61 -4.83
C ASP A 202 4.50 -14.93 -6.12
N GLY A 203 4.01 -16.16 -6.23
CA GLY A 203 3.23 -16.62 -7.38
C GLY A 203 1.85 -15.96 -7.53
N SER A 204 1.38 -15.20 -6.54
CA SER A 204 0.14 -14.44 -6.59
C SER A 204 0.30 -13.04 -7.21
N LEU A 205 1.53 -12.54 -7.37
CA LEU A 205 1.83 -11.20 -7.87
C LEU A 205 1.54 -11.08 -9.37
N PHE A 206 0.27 -10.81 -9.71
CA PHE A 206 -0.16 -10.68 -11.11
C PHE A 206 0.62 -9.61 -11.89
N THR A 207 1.00 -8.50 -11.24
CA THR A 207 1.80 -7.44 -11.88
C THR A 207 3.11 -7.98 -12.42
N ALA A 208 3.80 -8.85 -11.67
CA ALA A 208 5.06 -9.47 -12.16
C ALA A 208 4.81 -10.43 -13.34
N LYS A 209 3.72 -11.20 -13.33
CA LYS A 209 3.31 -12.05 -14.45
C LYS A 209 3.05 -11.24 -15.72
N ASN A 210 2.33 -10.12 -15.59
CA ASN A 210 2.03 -9.22 -16.70
C ASN A 210 3.30 -8.53 -17.24
N ASN A 211 4.18 -8.08 -16.36
CA ASN A 211 5.45 -7.46 -16.74
C ASN A 211 6.41 -8.48 -17.40
N LEU A 212 6.37 -9.74 -16.97
CA LEU A 212 7.12 -10.83 -17.61
C LEU A 212 6.70 -11.00 -19.09
N VAL A 213 5.40 -11.05 -19.36
CA VAL A 213 4.93 -11.21 -20.75
C VAL A 213 5.18 -9.94 -21.58
N LEU A 214 5.18 -8.75 -20.98
CA LEU A 214 5.62 -7.51 -21.64
C LEU A 214 7.09 -7.57 -22.05
N ALA A 215 7.99 -8.02 -21.15
CA ALA A 215 9.41 -8.15 -21.44
C ALA A 215 9.67 -9.17 -22.56
N ARG A 216 8.96 -10.31 -22.55
CA ARG A 216 9.03 -11.33 -23.61
C ARG A 216 8.48 -10.81 -24.93
N GLY A 217 7.32 -10.16 -24.91
CA GLY A 217 6.70 -9.56 -26.08
C GLY A 217 7.58 -8.48 -26.72
N ALA A 218 8.29 -7.67 -25.91
CA ALA A 218 9.28 -6.70 -26.40
C ALA A 218 10.44 -7.37 -27.15
N GLN A 219 10.77 -8.63 -26.83
CA GLN A 219 11.75 -9.44 -27.54
C GLN A 219 11.17 -10.19 -28.76
N GLY A 220 9.85 -10.11 -29.02
CA GLY A 220 9.16 -10.85 -30.06
C GLY A 220 8.80 -12.30 -29.67
N ASN A 221 8.93 -12.62 -28.38
CA ASN A 221 8.51 -13.93 -27.86
C ASN A 221 7.08 -13.83 -27.31
N TYR A 222 6.11 -14.31 -28.09
CA TYR A 222 4.68 -14.24 -27.76
C TYR A 222 4.14 -15.53 -27.14
N ALA A 223 4.98 -16.50 -26.83
CA ALA A 223 4.58 -17.69 -26.11
C ALA A 223 4.31 -17.36 -24.63
N LEU A 224 3.12 -17.73 -24.14
CA LEU A 224 2.79 -17.58 -22.73
C LEU A 224 3.68 -18.50 -21.88
N PRO A 225 4.45 -17.97 -20.90
CA PRO A 225 5.31 -18.81 -20.08
C PRO A 225 4.48 -19.74 -19.17
N VAL A 226 5.07 -20.89 -18.84
CA VAL A 226 4.44 -21.82 -17.89
C VAL A 226 4.52 -21.25 -16.48
N MET A 227 3.38 -20.89 -15.91
CA MET A 227 3.24 -20.38 -14.56
C MET A 227 1.82 -20.59 -14.03
N PRO A 228 1.60 -20.65 -12.71
CA PRO A 228 0.26 -20.72 -12.14
C PRO A 228 -0.55 -19.45 -12.45
N VAL A 229 -1.66 -19.59 -13.17
CA VAL A 229 -2.57 -18.51 -13.51
C VAL A 229 -4.01 -18.99 -13.49
N SER A 230 -4.93 -18.15 -13.02
CA SER A 230 -6.36 -18.37 -13.21
C SER A 230 -6.75 -18.18 -14.68
N GLN A 231 -7.94 -18.63 -15.06
CA GLN A 231 -8.46 -18.46 -16.42
C GLN A 231 -8.55 -16.97 -16.80
N THR A 232 -8.99 -16.11 -15.88
CA THR A 232 -9.04 -14.64 -16.08
C THR A 232 -7.65 -14.05 -16.26
N GLU A 233 -6.69 -14.41 -15.39
CA GLU A 233 -5.30 -13.94 -15.53
C GLU A 233 -4.71 -14.38 -16.87
N ARG A 234 -4.94 -15.64 -17.29
CA ARG A 234 -4.46 -16.17 -18.57
C ARG A 234 -4.99 -15.34 -19.75
N ALA A 235 -6.28 -15.01 -19.75
CA ALA A 235 -6.88 -14.16 -20.76
C ALA A 235 -6.25 -12.76 -20.80
N GLN A 236 -6.02 -12.15 -19.64
CA GLN A 236 -5.38 -10.83 -19.53
C GLN A 236 -3.92 -10.86 -20.06
N LEU A 237 -3.17 -11.93 -19.78
CA LEU A 237 -1.80 -12.09 -20.27
C LEU A 237 -1.75 -12.30 -21.79
N LEU A 238 -2.67 -13.09 -22.36
CA LEU A 238 -2.83 -13.26 -23.80
C LEU A 238 -3.18 -11.92 -24.48
N TYR A 239 -4.07 -11.14 -23.88
CA TYR A 239 -4.40 -9.79 -24.34
C TYR A 239 -3.15 -8.88 -24.37
N THR A 240 -2.36 -8.88 -23.30
CA THR A 240 -1.11 -8.11 -23.21
C THR A 240 -0.10 -8.53 -24.29
N LEU A 241 0.08 -9.82 -24.53
CA LEU A 241 0.93 -10.35 -25.60
C LEU A 241 0.39 -9.95 -26.98
N GLY A 242 -0.93 -10.01 -27.19
CA GLY A 242 -1.57 -9.58 -28.42
C GLY A 242 -1.28 -8.11 -28.75
N LEU A 243 -1.45 -7.23 -27.78
CA LEU A 243 -1.10 -5.80 -27.94
C LEU A 243 0.40 -5.59 -28.18
N SER A 244 1.26 -6.38 -27.53
CA SER A 244 2.71 -6.32 -27.75
C SER A 244 3.10 -6.73 -29.18
N ALA A 245 2.50 -7.80 -29.71
CA ALA A 245 2.72 -8.24 -31.08
C ALA A 245 2.27 -7.18 -32.10
N ILE A 246 1.07 -6.59 -31.93
CA ILE A 246 0.57 -5.53 -32.77
C ILE A 246 1.51 -4.32 -32.75
N LYS A 247 1.95 -3.91 -31.58
CA LYS A 247 2.90 -2.77 -31.41
C LYS A 247 4.22 -3.01 -32.16
N LYS A 248 4.66 -4.26 -32.29
CA LYS A 248 5.86 -4.63 -33.06
C LYS A 248 5.60 -4.84 -34.56
N GLY A 249 4.35 -4.66 -35.04
CA GLY A 249 3.97 -4.83 -36.42
C GLY A 249 3.50 -6.25 -36.80
N ASP A 250 3.56 -7.21 -35.88
CA ASP A 250 3.03 -8.56 -36.10
C ASP A 250 1.53 -8.61 -35.79
N VAL A 251 0.75 -8.00 -36.72
CA VAL A 251 -0.69 -7.89 -36.58
C VAL A 251 -1.38 -9.27 -36.66
N THR A 252 -0.84 -10.19 -37.42
CA THR A 252 -1.41 -11.55 -37.56
C THR A 252 -1.37 -12.31 -36.25
N THR A 253 -0.19 -12.40 -35.65
CA THR A 253 -0.02 -13.01 -34.31
C THR A 253 -0.85 -12.27 -33.26
N GLY A 254 -0.86 -10.93 -33.30
CA GLY A 254 -1.65 -10.11 -32.39
C GLY A 254 -3.13 -10.40 -32.45
N LYS A 255 -3.75 -10.49 -33.66
CA LYS A 255 -5.15 -10.89 -33.84
C LYS A 255 -5.44 -12.29 -33.30
N GLY A 256 -4.53 -13.25 -33.51
CA GLY A 256 -4.65 -14.59 -32.95
C GLY A 256 -4.71 -14.57 -31.42
N LEU A 257 -3.76 -13.90 -30.80
CA LEU A 257 -3.70 -13.77 -29.34
C LEU A 257 -4.90 -13.03 -28.74
N LEU A 258 -5.46 -12.03 -29.44
CA LEU A 258 -6.68 -11.35 -28.99
C LEU A 258 -7.90 -12.28 -29.06
N ARG A 259 -8.02 -13.15 -30.08
CA ARG A 259 -9.06 -14.18 -30.12
C ARG A 259 -8.90 -15.19 -29.01
N ASP A 260 -7.68 -15.70 -28.80
CA ASP A 260 -7.37 -16.62 -27.69
C ASP A 260 -7.71 -15.99 -26.32
N ALA A 261 -7.48 -14.68 -26.15
CA ALA A 261 -7.85 -13.95 -24.93
C ALA A 261 -9.37 -13.90 -24.73
N ILE A 262 -10.13 -13.65 -25.80
CA ILE A 262 -11.61 -13.64 -25.78
C ILE A 262 -12.15 -15.03 -25.43
N ASP A 263 -11.65 -16.06 -26.09
CA ASP A 263 -12.10 -17.45 -25.91
C ASP A 263 -11.71 -18.01 -24.53
N THR A 264 -10.59 -17.53 -23.97
CA THR A 264 -10.11 -17.97 -22.66
C THR A 264 -10.85 -17.31 -21.50
N HIS A 265 -11.35 -16.07 -21.66
CA HIS A 265 -11.97 -15.34 -20.57
C HIS A 265 -13.32 -15.97 -20.18
N PRO A 266 -13.59 -16.20 -18.86
CA PRO A 266 -14.84 -16.88 -18.42
C PRO A 266 -16.11 -16.02 -18.64
N GLN A 267 -15.93 -14.73 -18.92
CA GLN A 267 -16.99 -13.77 -19.18
C GLN A 267 -16.64 -12.96 -20.44
N HIS A 268 -17.51 -12.03 -20.84
CA HIS A 268 -17.22 -11.11 -21.95
C HIS A 268 -15.99 -10.25 -21.67
N PHE A 269 -14.99 -10.31 -22.56
CA PHE A 269 -13.74 -9.53 -22.42
C PHE A 269 -13.76 -8.33 -23.37
N GLU A 270 -14.50 -7.29 -22.98
CA GLU A 270 -14.74 -6.07 -23.76
C GLU A 270 -13.48 -5.44 -24.37
N ALA A 271 -12.38 -5.34 -23.59
CA ALA A 271 -11.14 -4.72 -24.06
C ALA A 271 -10.51 -5.49 -25.24
N ALA A 272 -10.50 -6.83 -25.18
CA ALA A 272 -9.97 -7.68 -26.26
C ALA A 272 -10.88 -7.62 -27.50
N VAL A 273 -12.20 -7.67 -27.31
CA VAL A 273 -13.20 -7.55 -28.38
C VAL A 273 -13.06 -6.22 -29.12
N ARG A 274 -12.99 -5.10 -28.41
CA ARG A 274 -12.81 -3.78 -29.03
C ARG A 274 -11.49 -3.68 -29.79
N SER A 275 -10.40 -4.20 -29.22
CA SER A 275 -9.09 -4.15 -29.88
C SER A 275 -9.08 -5.00 -31.16
N LEU A 276 -9.69 -6.17 -31.16
CA LEU A 276 -9.81 -7.03 -32.34
C LEU A 276 -10.69 -6.37 -33.42
N SER A 277 -11.86 -5.86 -33.06
CA SER A 277 -12.79 -5.18 -33.99
C SER A 277 -12.17 -3.96 -34.67
N ALA A 278 -11.38 -3.17 -33.91
CA ALA A 278 -10.65 -2.02 -34.47
C ALA A 278 -9.64 -2.44 -35.55
N LEU A 279 -9.01 -3.61 -35.41
CA LEU A 279 -8.07 -4.16 -36.39
C LEU A 279 -8.76 -4.82 -37.61
N GLU A 280 -9.99 -5.28 -37.45
CA GLU A 280 -10.79 -5.89 -38.52
C GLU A 280 -11.55 -4.81 -39.34
N GLY A 281 -12.05 -3.78 -38.68
CA GLY A 281 -12.73 -2.66 -39.33
C GLY A 281 -11.83 -1.76 -40.20
N ASN A 282 -10.54 -1.71 -39.91
CA ASN A 282 -9.56 -0.96 -40.74
C ASN A 282 -9.13 -1.69 -42.01
N VAL A 283 -9.63 -2.91 -42.27
CA VAL A 283 -9.32 -3.70 -43.48
C VAL A 283 -10.39 -3.50 -44.57
N THR A 284 -11.48 -2.79 -44.25
CA THR A 284 -12.62 -2.57 -45.18
C THR A 284 -12.67 -1.19 -45.86
N ASN A 285 -11.54 -0.44 -45.90
CA ASN A 285 -11.40 0.82 -46.63
C ASN A 285 -10.28 0.78 -47.67
#